data_b81350705988d79e0b1a9baf8400a03c
#
_entry.id   b81350705988d79e0b1a9baf8400a03c
#
_cell.length_a   1.000
_cell.length_b   1.000
_cell.length_c   1.000
_cell.angle_alpha   90.00
_cell.angle_beta   90.00
_cell.angle_gamma   90.00
#
_symmetry.space_group_name_H-M   'P 1'
#
loop_
_entity.id
_entity.type
_entity.pdbx_description
1 polymer ?
#
loop_
_entity_poly.entity_id
_entity_poly.type
_entity_poly.pdbx_seq_one_letter_code
_entity_poly.pdbx_strand_id
1 'polypeptide(L)'
;TDSIKRIIYRFSMSDIENHGIQKKVFLSMNNVDGNPDGMAVDKNGNLWVAMWGSGKVCCFDVEGNIKLIVQLPVSKVTSCTFGGTDLNELYITTASVGLNDIELERQPHAGKLFKLITQEQGYASNCYRSDNSTNLYH
;
A
#
# COMPACT_ATOMS: atom_id res chain seq x y z
N THR A 1 2.20 2.56 9.21
CA THR A 1 1.55 3.86 8.89
C THR A 1 0.84 4.42 10.10
N ASP A 2 0.87 5.72 10.27
CA ASP A 2 -0.02 6.51 11.14
C ASP A 2 -0.80 7.45 10.21
N SER A 3 -1.98 7.02 9.77
CA SER A 3 -2.78 7.74 8.76
C SER A 3 -3.26 9.10 9.28
N ILE A 4 -3.54 9.22 10.59
CA ILE A 4 -3.98 10.48 11.21
C ILE A 4 -2.85 11.50 11.24
N LYS A 5 -1.65 11.09 11.63
CA LYS A 5 -0.46 11.95 11.63
C LYS A 5 0.16 12.10 10.26
N ARG A 6 -0.29 11.29 9.29
CA ARG A 6 0.22 11.25 7.92
C ARG A 6 1.73 10.94 7.87
N ILE A 7 2.14 9.98 8.70
CA ILE A 7 3.53 9.56 8.87
C ILE A 7 3.69 8.07 8.59
N ILE A 8 4.71 7.72 7.83
CA ILE A 8 5.19 6.34 7.68
C ILE A 8 6.49 6.20 8.45
N TYR A 9 6.55 5.14 9.27
CA TYR A 9 7.72 4.83 10.08
C TYR A 9 8.49 3.65 9.48
N ARG A 10 9.79 3.65 9.69
CA ARG A 10 10.70 2.57 9.35
C ARG A 10 11.35 2.05 10.64
N PHE A 11 11.53 0.73 10.69
CA PHE A 11 12.21 0.02 11.76
C PHE A 11 13.34 -0.83 11.16
N SER A 12 14.45 -0.96 11.87
CA SER A 12 15.49 -1.92 11.53
C SER A 12 15.12 -3.30 12.08
N MET A 13 15.34 -4.36 11.29
CA MET A 13 15.14 -5.73 11.78
C MET A 13 16.08 -6.07 12.93
N SER A 14 17.33 -5.60 12.89
CA SER A 14 18.28 -5.76 13.98
C SER A 14 17.82 -5.11 15.30
N ASP A 15 17.14 -3.96 15.23
CA ASP A 15 16.58 -3.30 16.41
C ASP A 15 15.42 -4.11 17.00
N ILE A 16 14.61 -4.75 16.13
CA ILE A 16 13.49 -5.61 16.54
C ILE A 16 14.02 -6.87 17.26
N GLU A 17 15.02 -7.54 16.68
CA GLU A 17 15.65 -8.76 17.23
C GLU A 17 16.32 -8.50 18.59
N ASN A 18 16.92 -7.33 18.77
CA ASN A 18 17.60 -6.95 20.01
C ASN A 18 16.70 -6.24 21.03
N HIS A 19 15.38 -6.25 20.84
CA HIS A 19 14.40 -5.59 21.70
C HIS A 19 14.59 -4.09 21.89
N GLY A 20 15.41 -3.47 21.05
CA GLY A 20 15.70 -2.02 21.05
C GLY A 20 14.96 -1.29 19.92
N ILE A 21 13.63 -1.47 19.79
CA ILE A 21 12.84 -0.93 18.68
C ILE A 21 12.96 0.59 18.63
N GLN A 22 13.75 1.10 17.69
CA GLN A 22 13.81 2.51 17.38
C GLN A 22 12.91 2.86 16.20
N LYS A 23 11.87 3.62 16.49
CA LYS A 23 10.92 4.15 15.51
C LYS A 23 11.52 5.35 14.80
N LYS A 24 11.81 5.22 13.50
CA LYS A 24 12.31 6.33 12.66
C LYS A 24 11.23 6.79 11.69
N VAL A 25 11.04 8.09 11.55
CA VAL A 25 10.18 8.64 10.48
C VAL A 25 10.87 8.36 9.15
N PHE A 26 10.17 7.67 8.25
CA PHE A 26 10.60 7.47 6.87
C PHE A 26 10.01 8.55 5.96
N LEU A 27 8.69 8.76 6.04
CA LEU A 27 7.98 9.78 5.27
C LEU A 27 7.06 10.61 6.17
N SER A 28 7.05 11.92 5.95
CA SER A 28 6.01 12.83 6.42
C SER A 28 5.26 13.35 5.19
N MET A 29 3.96 13.06 5.12
CA MET A 29 3.14 13.32 3.94
C MET A 29 2.32 14.60 4.04
N ASN A 30 2.77 15.60 4.81
CA ASN A 30 2.04 16.85 5.00
C ASN A 30 1.79 17.60 3.68
N ASN A 31 2.68 17.42 2.69
CA ASN A 31 2.61 18.09 1.38
C ASN A 31 2.08 17.17 0.26
N VAL A 32 1.53 15.99 0.60
CA VAL A 32 0.96 15.05 -0.37
C VAL A 32 -0.52 14.91 -0.10
N ASP A 33 -1.39 15.11 -1.09
CA ASP A 33 -2.83 14.96 -0.91
C ASP A 33 -3.22 13.52 -0.54
N GLY A 34 -4.25 13.40 0.31
CA GLY A 34 -4.79 12.14 0.80
C GLY A 34 -4.05 11.64 2.03
N ASN A 35 -4.61 10.63 2.67
CA ASN A 35 -4.02 10.00 3.85
C ASN A 35 -3.36 8.68 3.46
N PRO A 36 -2.13 8.39 3.93
CA PRO A 36 -1.50 7.10 3.66
C PRO A 36 -2.30 5.97 4.32
N ASP A 37 -2.57 4.91 3.54
CA ASP A 37 -3.32 3.73 3.96
C ASP A 37 -2.48 2.47 3.73
N GLY A 38 -2.97 1.46 3.04
CA GLY A 38 -2.20 0.26 2.75
C GLY A 38 -1.02 0.51 1.81
N MET A 39 0.00 -0.35 1.90
CA MET A 39 1.25 -0.17 1.16
C MET A 39 1.92 -1.50 0.80
N ALA A 40 2.77 -1.46 -0.21
CA ALA A 40 3.65 -2.56 -0.63
C ALA A 40 5.06 -2.05 -0.91
N VAL A 41 6.03 -2.94 -0.87
CA VAL A 41 7.43 -2.65 -1.24
C VAL A 41 7.79 -3.47 -2.47
N ASP A 42 8.48 -2.86 -3.45
CA ASP A 42 9.01 -3.57 -4.60
C ASP A 42 10.45 -4.07 -4.38
N LYS A 43 10.99 -4.84 -5.33
CA LYS A 43 12.33 -5.41 -5.25
C LYS A 43 13.46 -4.38 -5.24
N ASN A 44 13.19 -3.15 -5.69
CA ASN A 44 14.14 -2.04 -5.67
C ASN A 44 14.08 -1.26 -4.35
N GLY A 45 13.20 -1.69 -3.41
CA GLY A 45 13.01 -1.02 -2.12
C GLY A 45 12.09 0.19 -2.18
N ASN A 46 11.46 0.47 -3.32
CA ASN A 46 10.50 1.57 -3.42
C ASN A 46 9.21 1.22 -2.66
N LEU A 47 8.62 2.21 -1.99
CA LEU A 47 7.40 2.07 -1.22
C LEU A 47 6.20 2.58 -2.02
N TRP A 48 5.25 1.70 -2.29
CA TRP A 48 3.98 1.99 -2.96
C TRP A 48 2.89 2.19 -1.93
N VAL A 49 2.30 3.38 -1.87
CA VAL A 49 1.37 3.79 -0.83
C VAL A 49 0.03 4.18 -1.44
N ALA A 50 -1.04 3.50 -1.02
CA ALA A 50 -2.40 3.90 -1.33
C ALA A 50 -2.75 5.18 -0.56
N MET A 51 -3.31 6.17 -1.25
CA MET A 51 -3.61 7.48 -0.70
C MET A 51 -5.14 7.67 -0.62
N TRP A 52 -5.69 7.40 0.57
CA TRP A 52 -7.12 7.57 0.84
C TRP A 52 -7.55 9.02 0.67
N GLY A 53 -8.63 9.23 -0.08
CA GLY A 53 -9.24 10.54 -0.32
C GLY A 53 -8.68 11.29 -1.53
N SER A 54 -7.55 10.84 -2.11
CA SER A 54 -6.92 11.53 -3.25
C SER A 54 -6.89 10.73 -4.55
N GLY A 55 -7.42 9.51 -4.56
CA GLY A 55 -7.56 8.71 -5.78
C GLY A 55 -6.26 8.26 -6.41
N LYS A 56 -5.22 8.01 -5.62
CA LYS A 56 -3.92 7.66 -6.19
C LYS A 56 -3.15 6.63 -5.36
N VAL A 57 -2.19 5.98 -6.02
CA VAL A 57 -1.07 5.27 -5.38
C VAL A 57 0.19 6.06 -5.67
N CYS A 58 0.97 6.39 -4.64
CA CYS A 58 2.26 7.05 -4.77
C CYS A 58 3.38 6.03 -4.57
N CYS A 59 4.35 5.99 -5.49
CA CYS A 59 5.58 5.24 -5.34
C CYS A 59 6.69 6.18 -4.89
N PHE A 60 7.31 5.86 -3.75
CA PHE A 60 8.44 6.61 -3.19
C PHE A 60 9.70 5.76 -3.29
N ASP A 61 10.82 6.40 -3.64
CA ASP A 61 12.13 5.76 -3.61
C ASP A 61 12.63 5.53 -2.17
N VAL A 62 13.81 4.93 -2.03
CA VAL A 62 14.41 4.60 -0.73
C VAL A 62 14.81 5.83 0.09
N GLU A 63 14.94 6.99 -0.54
CA GLU A 63 15.18 8.31 0.06
C GLU A 63 13.89 9.03 0.45
N GLY A 64 12.72 8.55 -0.05
CA GLY A 64 11.41 9.13 0.22
C GLY A 64 10.94 10.16 -0.81
N ASN A 65 11.58 10.25 -1.98
CA ASN A 65 11.12 11.11 -3.08
C ASN A 65 10.04 10.40 -3.89
N ILE A 66 9.07 11.16 -4.41
CA ILE A 66 8.06 10.60 -5.32
C ILE A 66 8.71 10.24 -6.64
N LYS A 67 8.67 8.95 -6.99
CA LYS A 67 9.15 8.37 -8.25
C LYS A 67 8.04 8.27 -9.29
N LEU A 68 6.84 7.89 -8.85
CA LEU A 68 5.69 7.65 -9.73
C LEU A 68 4.38 7.91 -8.98
N ILE A 69 3.38 8.40 -9.68
CA ILE A 69 1.99 8.52 -9.21
C ILE A 69 1.09 7.75 -10.18
N VAL A 70 0.31 6.81 -9.65
CA VAL A 70 -0.75 6.10 -10.36
C VAL A 70 -2.08 6.73 -9.99
N GLN A 71 -2.74 7.40 -10.94
CA GLN A 71 -4.04 8.02 -10.72
C GLN A 71 -5.17 7.03 -11.02
N LEU A 72 -6.17 6.97 -10.14
CA LEU A 72 -7.36 6.13 -10.27
C LEU A 72 -8.63 7.00 -10.41
N PRO A 73 -9.68 6.51 -11.10
CA PRO A 73 -10.94 7.23 -11.27
C PRO A 73 -11.87 7.10 -10.04
N VAL A 74 -11.31 6.99 -8.85
CA VAL A 74 -12.01 6.83 -7.56
C VAL A 74 -11.23 7.52 -6.46
N SER A 75 -11.89 8.10 -5.47
CA SER A 75 -11.22 8.87 -4.42
C SER A 75 -10.60 8.00 -3.30
N LYS A 76 -11.24 6.86 -2.98
CA LYS A 76 -10.88 6.09 -1.76
C LYS A 76 -10.05 4.86 -2.13
N VAL A 77 -8.77 5.07 -2.37
CA VAL A 77 -7.78 4.01 -2.57
C VAL A 77 -7.30 3.52 -1.21
N THR A 78 -7.41 2.20 -0.96
CA THR A 78 -7.25 1.63 0.38
C THR A 78 -5.95 0.85 0.56
N SER A 79 -5.54 0.06 -0.44
CA SER A 79 -4.32 -0.72 -0.35
C SER A 79 -3.79 -1.07 -1.72
N CYS A 80 -2.56 -1.55 -1.78
CA CYS A 80 -1.99 -2.12 -2.98
C CYS A 80 -1.07 -3.30 -2.65
N THR A 81 -0.91 -4.22 -3.60
CA THR A 81 0.01 -5.35 -3.49
C THR A 81 0.44 -5.82 -4.86
N PHE A 82 1.63 -6.39 -4.95
CA PHE A 82 2.11 -7.03 -6.16
C PHE A 82 1.63 -8.48 -6.25
N GLY A 83 1.34 -8.93 -7.45
CA GLY A 83 0.90 -10.29 -7.77
C GLY A 83 1.17 -10.63 -9.23
N GLY A 84 0.49 -11.69 -9.72
CA GLY A 84 0.76 -12.28 -11.03
C GLY A 84 1.98 -13.19 -11.02
N THR A 85 2.20 -13.89 -12.14
CA THR A 85 3.28 -14.88 -12.26
C THR A 85 4.65 -14.24 -12.09
N ASP A 86 4.83 -13.04 -12.65
CA ASP A 86 6.10 -12.31 -12.62
C ASP A 86 6.18 -11.28 -11.49
N LEU A 87 5.15 -11.22 -10.62
CA LEU A 87 5.02 -10.25 -9.52
C LEU A 87 5.11 -8.78 -9.98
N ASN A 88 4.73 -8.49 -11.20
CA ASN A 88 4.71 -7.15 -11.79
C ASN A 88 3.29 -6.60 -11.99
N GLU A 89 2.28 -7.31 -11.54
CA GLU A 89 0.90 -6.85 -11.51
C GLU A 89 0.60 -6.18 -10.18
N LEU A 90 0.40 -4.86 -10.19
CA LEU A 90 -0.02 -4.13 -9.00
C LEU A 90 -1.55 -4.18 -8.88
N TYR A 91 -2.04 -4.88 -7.88
CA TYR A 91 -3.45 -4.92 -7.50
C TYR A 91 -3.74 -3.83 -6.49
N ILE A 92 -4.82 -3.07 -6.73
CA ILE A 92 -5.16 -1.88 -5.93
C ILE A 92 -6.61 -2.02 -5.49
N THR A 93 -6.84 -2.02 -4.18
CA THR A 93 -8.18 -2.04 -3.61
C THR A 93 -8.71 -0.66 -3.35
N THR A 94 -10.03 -0.50 -3.42
CA THR A 94 -10.72 0.77 -3.22
C THR A 94 -11.97 0.59 -2.36
N ALA A 95 -12.53 1.67 -1.86
CA ALA A 95 -13.76 1.66 -1.06
C ALA A 95 -14.81 2.62 -1.61
N SER A 96 -16.09 2.27 -1.40
CA SER A 96 -17.24 3.13 -1.66
C SER A 96 -17.87 3.67 -0.38
N VAL A 97 -17.46 3.19 0.79
CA VAL A 97 -18.02 3.54 2.09
C VAL A 97 -17.97 5.05 2.33
N GLY A 98 -19.10 5.64 2.75
CA GLY A 98 -19.23 7.07 3.04
C GLY A 98 -19.14 7.97 1.81
N LEU A 99 -19.37 7.45 0.59
CA LEU A 99 -19.72 8.25 -0.59
C LEU A 99 -21.24 8.38 -0.65
N ASN A 100 -21.74 9.58 -0.95
CA ASN A 100 -23.16 9.80 -1.23
C ASN A 100 -23.51 9.41 -2.67
N ASP A 101 -24.81 9.43 -3.03
CA ASP A 101 -25.29 8.97 -4.33
C ASP A 101 -24.66 9.73 -5.49
N ILE A 102 -24.49 11.05 -5.36
CA ILE A 102 -23.87 11.92 -6.39
C ILE A 102 -22.39 11.54 -6.59
N GLU A 103 -21.68 11.24 -5.50
CA GLU A 103 -20.29 10.82 -5.55
C GLU A 103 -20.16 9.43 -6.17
N LEU A 104 -21.11 8.51 -5.88
CA LEU A 104 -21.15 7.17 -6.47
C LEU A 104 -21.43 7.21 -7.97
N GLU A 105 -22.32 8.08 -8.43
CA GLU A 105 -22.57 8.31 -9.86
C GLU A 105 -21.30 8.80 -10.60
N ARG A 106 -20.51 9.69 -9.96
CA ARG A 106 -19.26 10.21 -10.52
C ARG A 106 -18.10 9.20 -10.44
N GLN A 107 -18.20 8.22 -9.54
CA GLN A 107 -17.18 7.23 -9.28
C GLN A 107 -17.75 5.80 -9.36
N PRO A 108 -18.26 5.35 -10.54
CA PRO A 108 -18.97 4.08 -10.68
C PRO A 108 -18.08 2.85 -10.42
N HIS A 109 -16.78 3.06 -10.28
CA HIS A 109 -15.79 2.03 -9.95
C HIS A 109 -15.32 2.06 -8.49
N ALA A 110 -15.89 2.92 -7.64
CA ALA A 110 -15.57 2.94 -6.22
C ALA A 110 -15.92 1.58 -5.57
N GLY A 111 -15.02 1.06 -4.75
CA GLY A 111 -15.15 -0.25 -4.12
C GLY A 111 -14.69 -1.44 -4.99
N LYS A 112 -14.24 -1.19 -6.24
CA LYS A 112 -13.71 -2.25 -7.12
C LYS A 112 -12.21 -2.45 -6.94
N LEU A 113 -11.74 -3.61 -7.41
CA LEU A 113 -10.33 -3.95 -7.52
C LEU A 113 -9.80 -3.44 -8.87
N PHE A 114 -8.68 -2.73 -8.83
CA PHE A 114 -7.95 -2.31 -10.02
C PHE A 114 -6.67 -3.12 -10.18
N LYS A 115 -6.19 -3.25 -11.42
CA LYS A 115 -4.93 -3.88 -11.76
C LYS A 115 -4.16 -3.01 -12.72
N LEU A 116 -2.86 -2.87 -12.46
CA LEU A 116 -1.90 -2.18 -13.32
C LEU A 116 -0.70 -3.11 -13.57
N ILE A 117 -0.24 -3.20 -14.81
CA ILE A 117 1.05 -3.84 -15.12
C ILE A 117 2.13 -2.78 -14.94
N THR A 118 3.14 -3.10 -14.13
CA THR A 118 4.27 -2.22 -13.83
C THR A 118 5.56 -2.75 -14.43
N GLN A 119 6.59 -1.91 -14.50
CA GLN A 119 7.96 -2.33 -14.79
C GLN A 119 8.67 -2.82 -13.51
N GLU A 120 8.13 -2.50 -12.35
CA GLU A 120 8.66 -2.91 -11.06
C GLU A 120 8.07 -4.27 -10.65
N GLN A 121 8.83 -5.04 -9.87
CA GLN A 121 8.41 -6.33 -9.36
C GLN A 121 8.33 -6.29 -7.84
N GLY A 122 7.29 -6.90 -7.29
CA GLY A 122 7.17 -7.12 -5.85
C GLY A 122 7.90 -8.38 -5.37
N TYR A 123 7.82 -8.62 -4.08
CA TYR A 123 8.27 -9.87 -3.45
C TYR A 123 7.15 -10.89 -3.41
N ALA A 124 7.52 -12.17 -3.50
CA ALA A 124 6.60 -13.26 -3.16
C ALA A 124 6.20 -13.14 -1.69
N SER A 125 4.93 -13.38 -1.40
CA SER A 125 4.45 -13.38 -0.01
C SER A 125 5.11 -14.48 0.80
N ASN A 126 5.49 -14.16 2.03
CA ASN A 126 5.98 -15.15 2.98
C ASN A 126 4.84 -16.08 3.41
N CYS A 127 5.10 -17.39 3.42
CA CYS A 127 4.14 -18.35 3.95
C CYS A 127 4.18 -18.34 5.47
N TYR A 128 3.01 -18.25 6.09
CA TYR A 128 2.89 -18.52 7.52
C TYR A 128 3.13 -20.02 7.77
N ARG A 129 4.04 -20.34 8.68
CA ARG A 129 4.25 -21.71 9.19
C ARG A 129 3.66 -21.77 10.58
N SER A 130 2.62 -22.60 10.78
CA SER A 130 2.19 -22.99 12.13
C SER A 130 2.94 -24.25 12.54
N ASP A 131 3.50 -24.27 13.74
CA ASP A 131 4.16 -25.45 14.30
C ASP A 131 3.18 -26.59 14.62
N ASN A 132 1.89 -26.34 14.50
CA ASN A 132 0.84 -27.35 14.62
C ASN A 132 0.50 -27.92 13.25
N SER A 133 1.04 -29.09 12.95
CA SER A 133 0.71 -29.95 11.82
C SER A 133 -0.71 -30.55 11.92
N THR A 134 -1.71 -29.73 12.12
CA THR A 134 -3.11 -30.09 11.93
C THR A 134 -3.60 -29.46 10.63
N ASN A 135 -3.75 -30.32 9.61
CA ASN A 135 -4.36 -29.97 8.34
C ASN A 135 -5.71 -29.26 8.54
N LEU A 136 -5.73 -27.95 8.26
CA LEU A 136 -6.93 -27.11 8.26
C LEU A 136 -7.35 -26.76 6.81
N TYR A 137 -7.28 -27.75 5.89
CA TYR A 137 -7.92 -27.61 4.57
C TYR A 137 -8.68 -28.91 4.26
N HIS A 138 -9.96 -28.85 4.49
CA HIS A 138 -10.97 -29.65 3.81
C HIS A 138 -11.79 -28.73 2.92
#